data_4f1c1fd290ac676a7d4b6a4cdda8927a
#
_entry.id   4f1c1fd290ac676a7d4b6a4cdda8927a
#
_cell.length_a   1.000
_cell.length_b   1.000
_cell.length_c   1.000
_cell.angle_alpha   90.00
_cell.angle_beta   90.00
_cell.angle_gamma   90.00
#
_symmetry.space_group_name_H-M   'P 1'
#
loop_
_entity.id
_entity.type
_entity.pdbx_description
1 polymer ?
#
loop_
_entity_poly.entity_id
_entity_poly.type
_entity_poly.pdbx_seq_one_letter_code
_entity_poly.pdbx_strand_id
1 'polypeptide(L)'
;MFNQDFQIARLPAVQFAAGAIDKLPSLLLPYTGNILLVTGKAAFTDSPRWQTLTQALNAAGRTWHHVRISDEPSPEQIDALVKEHHGHQIGVIAAIGGGSVLDAAKAIAGLLTSGDSVLDYLEGVGKGLTYQGPALPWIAVPTTAGTGSEATKNAVLSSRGEDGYKKSFRDEQLVAQVALIDPELLDTCSQAQLAANGMDAFTQLLESWVSLGASPFTDALSSHAMAIFRDGFWPAYHNDEHASEGRAKMAYASMISGITLAQAGLGSVHGLAAPLGAFFPAPHGVVCGTLLAAATKANIEIMRRRDNQNPALVKYAEAGVLLSNRYVSSAEEAQDTLIEVLEDWQEKLQLPRLSAYGMTEADIDRVVKNARGNSMKTNPVQLTNGELAALLTSRL
;
A
#
# COMPACT_ATOMS: atom_id res chain seq x y z
N MET A 1 2.87 -32.03 1.27
CA MET A 1 4.27 -31.87 1.63
C MET A 1 4.64 -30.44 1.26
N PHE A 2 5.09 -29.60 2.21
CA PHE A 2 5.57 -28.25 1.90
C PHE A 2 6.92 -28.41 1.18
N ASN A 3 6.92 -28.28 -0.15
CA ASN A 3 8.12 -28.40 -0.99
C ASN A 3 8.65 -27.03 -1.46
N GLN A 4 8.20 -25.96 -0.84
CA GLN A 4 8.59 -24.61 -1.24
C GLN A 4 9.36 -23.95 -0.10
N ASP A 5 10.61 -23.62 -0.35
CA ASP A 5 11.41 -22.81 0.56
C ASP A 5 10.91 -21.37 0.52
N PHE A 6 10.68 -20.78 1.69
CA PHE A 6 10.31 -19.37 1.80
C PHE A 6 10.93 -18.75 3.06
N GLN A 7 11.07 -17.45 3.05
CA GLN A 7 11.57 -16.66 4.17
C GLN A 7 10.53 -15.59 4.51
N ILE A 8 10.31 -15.36 5.80
CA ILE A 8 9.48 -14.27 6.29
C ILE A 8 10.42 -13.14 6.73
N ALA A 9 10.33 -12.00 6.05
CA ALA A 9 11.05 -10.78 6.41
C ALA A 9 10.50 -10.19 7.71
N ARG A 10 11.23 -9.27 8.31
CA ARG A 10 10.83 -8.59 9.54
C ARG A 10 9.44 -7.99 9.43
N LEU A 11 8.65 -8.15 10.48
CA LEU A 11 7.33 -7.55 10.66
C LEU A 11 7.34 -6.62 11.88
N PRO A 12 6.48 -5.59 11.95
CA PRO A 12 6.31 -4.78 13.15
C PRO A 12 5.60 -5.58 14.25
N ALA A 13 5.74 -5.15 15.49
CA ALA A 13 4.79 -5.54 16.54
C ALA A 13 3.43 -4.90 16.23
N VAL A 14 2.36 -5.67 16.17
CA VAL A 14 1.02 -5.17 15.82
C VAL A 14 0.18 -5.01 17.06
N GLN A 15 -0.44 -3.83 17.22
CA GLN A 15 -1.50 -3.56 18.18
C GLN A 15 -2.73 -3.10 17.42
N PHE A 16 -3.81 -3.88 17.51
CA PHE A 16 -5.05 -3.64 16.77
C PHE A 16 -6.23 -3.56 17.75
N ALA A 17 -6.84 -2.39 17.88
CA ALA A 17 -8.08 -2.20 18.66
C ALA A 17 -8.73 -0.85 18.32
N ALA A 18 -10.04 -0.75 18.46
CA ALA A 18 -10.73 0.53 18.52
C ALA A 18 -10.21 1.37 19.72
N GLY A 19 -9.97 2.67 19.51
CA GLY A 19 -9.38 3.55 20.51
C GLY A 19 -7.87 3.27 20.79
N ALA A 20 -7.19 2.46 19.97
CA ALA A 20 -5.79 2.14 20.17
C ALA A 20 -4.86 3.37 20.15
N ILE A 21 -5.25 4.45 19.47
CA ILE A 21 -4.49 5.71 19.39
C ILE A 21 -4.16 6.27 20.79
N ASP A 22 -5.01 6.04 21.78
CA ASP A 22 -4.81 6.51 23.15
C ASP A 22 -3.59 5.88 23.84
N LYS A 23 -3.06 4.77 23.30
CA LYS A 23 -1.83 4.15 23.77
C LYS A 23 -0.57 4.79 23.22
N LEU A 24 -0.68 5.64 22.19
CA LEU A 24 0.48 6.22 21.51
C LEU A 24 1.43 6.97 22.46
N PRO A 25 0.95 7.82 23.40
CA PRO A 25 1.86 8.48 24.35
C PRO A 25 2.69 7.46 25.13
N SER A 26 2.06 6.39 25.66
CA SER A 26 2.78 5.38 26.45
C SER A 26 3.79 4.57 25.62
N LEU A 27 3.57 4.42 24.33
CA LEU A 27 4.50 3.75 23.41
C LEU A 27 5.71 4.64 23.07
N LEU A 28 5.56 5.96 23.15
CA LEU A 28 6.63 6.93 22.86
C LEU A 28 7.53 7.21 24.08
N LEU A 29 7.00 7.14 25.30
CA LEU A 29 7.72 7.48 26.53
C LEU A 29 8.99 6.66 26.79
N PRO A 30 9.11 5.37 26.45
CA PRO A 30 10.33 4.59 26.70
C PRO A 30 11.55 5.04 25.89
N TYR A 31 11.35 5.77 24.78
CA TYR A 31 12.46 6.25 23.95
C TYR A 31 13.07 7.53 24.54
N THR A 32 14.38 7.60 24.50
CA THR A 32 15.13 8.82 24.87
C THR A 32 15.16 9.83 23.72
N GLY A 33 15.51 11.09 24.01
CA GLY A 33 15.55 12.15 22.99
C GLY A 33 14.18 12.77 22.69
N ASN A 34 14.13 13.63 21.70
CA ASN A 34 12.93 14.31 21.26
C ASN A 34 12.06 13.41 20.38
N ILE A 35 10.79 13.73 20.28
CA ILE A 35 9.83 13.01 19.47
C ILE A 35 9.58 13.80 18.17
N LEU A 36 9.57 13.13 17.02
CA LEU A 36 9.11 13.72 15.77
C LEU A 36 7.72 13.18 15.44
N LEU A 37 6.73 14.04 15.44
CA LEU A 37 5.36 13.73 15.02
C LEU A 37 5.22 14.05 13.54
N VAL A 38 4.93 13.03 12.71
CA VAL A 38 4.71 13.20 11.27
C VAL A 38 3.23 12.96 10.99
N THR A 39 2.53 13.93 10.43
CA THR A 39 1.08 13.84 10.18
C THR A 39 0.72 14.22 8.74
N GLY A 40 -0.52 13.92 8.35
CA GLY A 40 -1.13 14.44 7.11
C GLY A 40 -1.55 15.91 7.21
N LYS A 41 -2.33 16.37 6.20
CA LYS A 41 -2.74 17.78 6.07
C LYS A 41 -3.42 18.34 7.31
N ALA A 42 -4.56 17.75 7.71
CA ALA A 42 -5.42 18.34 8.72
C ALA A 42 -6.24 17.30 9.51
N ALA A 43 -6.70 16.22 8.90
CA ALA A 43 -7.68 15.32 9.48
C ALA A 43 -7.40 14.88 10.93
N PHE A 44 -6.15 14.52 11.23
CA PHE A 44 -5.77 14.15 12.59
C PHE A 44 -5.49 15.38 13.45
N THR A 45 -4.77 16.39 12.93
CA THR A 45 -4.38 17.59 13.71
C THR A 45 -5.53 18.50 14.08
N ASP A 46 -6.65 18.44 13.32
CA ASP A 46 -7.87 19.19 13.62
C ASP A 46 -8.82 18.41 14.54
N SER A 47 -8.47 17.16 14.89
CA SER A 47 -9.29 16.31 15.76
C SER A 47 -8.97 16.52 17.25
N PRO A 48 -9.90 16.20 18.16
CA PRO A 48 -9.63 16.18 19.60
C PRO A 48 -8.47 15.24 19.99
N ARG A 49 -8.24 14.17 19.23
CA ARG A 49 -7.16 13.20 19.46
C ARG A 49 -5.75 13.83 19.39
N TRP A 50 -5.57 14.83 18.53
CA TRP A 50 -4.32 15.60 18.47
C TRP A 50 -4.06 16.37 19.77
N GLN A 51 -5.08 17.04 20.31
CA GLN A 51 -4.95 17.77 21.56
C GLN A 51 -4.64 16.81 22.71
N THR A 52 -5.33 15.68 22.79
CA THR A 52 -5.09 14.64 23.81
C THR A 52 -3.65 14.13 23.74
N LEU A 53 -3.15 13.80 22.56
CA LEU A 53 -1.77 13.34 22.35
C LEU A 53 -0.76 14.40 22.82
N THR A 54 -0.88 15.63 22.34
CA THR A 54 0.11 16.68 22.62
C THR A 54 0.07 17.11 24.08
N GLN A 55 -1.09 17.14 24.72
CA GLN A 55 -1.22 17.40 26.16
C GLN A 55 -0.57 16.28 26.98
N ALA A 56 -0.75 15.01 26.60
CA ALA A 56 -0.12 13.88 27.29
C ALA A 56 1.41 13.93 27.20
N LEU A 57 1.96 14.26 26.01
CA LEU A 57 3.41 14.42 25.83
C LEU A 57 3.96 15.61 26.65
N ASN A 58 3.26 16.73 26.63
CA ASN A 58 3.65 17.92 27.42
C ASN A 58 3.61 17.65 28.93
N ALA A 59 2.55 16.97 29.42
CA ALA A 59 2.43 16.57 30.82
C ALA A 59 3.54 15.61 31.26
N ALA A 60 4.03 14.78 30.34
CA ALA A 60 5.18 13.89 30.56
C ALA A 60 6.55 14.61 30.40
N GLY A 61 6.58 15.94 30.18
CA GLY A 61 7.79 16.71 29.99
C GLY A 61 8.59 16.37 28.73
N ARG A 62 7.92 15.82 27.70
CA ARG A 62 8.58 15.42 26.45
C ARG A 62 8.61 16.57 25.44
N THR A 63 9.77 16.82 24.88
CA THR A 63 9.94 17.73 23.74
C THR A 63 9.57 17.00 22.45
N TRP A 64 8.79 17.66 21.59
CA TRP A 64 8.39 17.12 20.31
C TRP A 64 8.45 18.18 19.20
N HIS A 65 8.68 17.71 17.98
CA HIS A 65 8.66 18.49 16.75
C HIS A 65 7.54 17.94 15.85
N HIS A 66 7.05 18.76 14.92
CA HIS A 66 5.94 18.38 14.05
C HIS A 66 6.24 18.66 12.59
N VAL A 67 5.99 17.64 11.75
CA VAL A 67 6.11 17.68 10.29
C VAL A 67 4.79 17.33 9.66
N ARG A 68 4.39 18.07 8.63
CA ARG A 68 3.21 17.77 7.81
C ARG A 68 3.60 17.30 6.43
N ILE A 69 2.98 16.20 6.00
CA ILE A 69 3.10 15.62 4.67
C ILE A 69 1.76 15.77 3.97
N SER A 70 1.71 16.61 2.95
CA SER A 70 0.46 16.98 2.28
C SER A 70 0.09 16.11 1.09
N ASP A 71 1.10 15.54 0.43
CA ASP A 71 0.98 14.78 -0.82
C ASP A 71 1.93 13.57 -0.79
N GLU A 72 2.07 12.85 -1.90
CA GLU A 72 3.10 11.82 -2.02
C GLU A 72 4.48 12.47 -1.81
N PRO A 73 5.32 11.93 -0.91
CA PRO A 73 6.60 12.56 -0.58
C PRO A 73 7.57 12.49 -1.77
N SER A 74 8.26 13.59 -2.03
CA SER A 74 9.36 13.64 -3.02
C SER A 74 10.72 13.47 -2.36
N PRO A 75 11.75 13.05 -3.12
CA PRO A 75 13.11 12.97 -2.62
C PRO A 75 13.60 14.30 -2.04
N GLU A 76 13.31 15.42 -2.70
CA GLU A 76 13.72 16.75 -2.29
C GLU A 76 13.06 17.15 -0.96
N GLN A 77 11.78 16.79 -0.78
CA GLN A 77 11.06 17.04 0.47
C GLN A 77 11.67 16.23 1.62
N ILE A 78 11.99 14.97 1.40
CA ILE A 78 12.61 14.12 2.42
C ILE A 78 13.99 14.68 2.81
N ASP A 79 14.85 15.01 1.85
CA ASP A 79 16.19 15.56 2.12
C ASP A 79 16.11 16.89 2.87
N ALA A 80 15.15 17.76 2.53
CA ALA A 80 14.92 19.01 3.24
C ALA A 80 14.52 18.77 4.71
N LEU A 81 13.60 17.83 4.97
CA LEU A 81 13.15 17.49 6.32
C LEU A 81 14.26 16.81 7.14
N VAL A 82 15.05 15.95 6.53
CA VAL A 82 16.22 15.34 7.18
C VAL A 82 17.21 16.43 7.58
N LYS A 83 17.54 17.35 6.67
CA LYS A 83 18.45 18.48 6.96
C LYS A 83 17.93 19.38 8.09
N GLU A 84 16.64 19.68 8.10
CA GLU A 84 16.01 20.53 9.13
C GLU A 84 16.09 19.91 10.52
N HIS A 85 15.87 18.58 10.61
CA HIS A 85 15.72 17.91 11.90
C HIS A 85 16.96 17.13 12.36
N HIS A 86 18.01 17.00 11.56
CA HIS A 86 19.23 16.24 11.87
C HIS A 86 19.89 16.61 13.21
N GLY A 87 19.85 17.88 13.59
CA GLY A 87 20.42 18.37 14.86
C GLY A 87 19.48 18.30 16.07
N HIS A 88 18.22 17.88 15.93
CA HIS A 88 17.20 18.01 16.96
C HIS A 88 17.15 16.85 17.97
N GLN A 89 18.18 15.99 17.99
CA GLN A 89 18.26 14.85 18.93
C GLN A 89 16.99 13.98 18.96
N ILE A 90 16.40 13.74 17.78
CA ILE A 90 15.19 12.91 17.66
C ILE A 90 15.55 11.47 18.07
N GLY A 91 14.78 10.90 18.98
CA GLY A 91 14.97 9.53 19.46
C GLY A 91 13.89 8.56 18.98
N VAL A 92 12.73 9.06 18.56
CA VAL A 92 11.62 8.26 18.02
C VAL A 92 10.73 9.11 17.12
N ILE A 93 10.13 8.46 16.12
CA ILE A 93 9.18 9.08 15.20
C ILE A 93 7.80 8.43 15.41
N ALA A 94 6.74 9.24 15.46
CA ALA A 94 5.35 8.76 15.36
C ALA A 94 4.74 9.29 14.07
N ALA A 95 4.33 8.39 13.19
CA ALA A 95 3.70 8.70 11.91
C ALA A 95 2.20 8.42 11.97
N ILE A 96 1.38 9.46 11.88
CA ILE A 96 -0.08 9.36 12.00
C ILE A 96 -0.70 9.86 10.70
N GLY A 97 -1.10 8.95 9.81
CA GLY A 97 -1.60 9.34 8.49
C GLY A 97 -1.76 8.18 7.52
N GLY A 98 -2.04 8.50 6.28
CA GLY A 98 -2.09 7.53 5.18
C GLY A 98 -0.70 7.12 4.69
N GLY A 99 -0.65 6.30 3.64
CA GLY A 99 0.60 5.75 3.08
C GLY A 99 1.69 6.78 2.83
N SER A 100 1.36 7.96 2.29
CA SER A 100 2.33 9.04 2.05
C SER A 100 3.02 9.53 3.34
N VAL A 101 2.27 9.62 4.44
CA VAL A 101 2.80 10.02 5.75
C VAL A 101 3.71 8.93 6.30
N LEU A 102 3.28 7.68 6.21
CA LEU A 102 4.05 6.53 6.69
C LEU A 102 5.35 6.37 5.89
N ASP A 103 5.29 6.52 4.58
CA ASP A 103 6.47 6.42 3.71
C ASP A 103 7.47 7.56 3.94
N ALA A 104 6.97 8.79 4.12
CA ALA A 104 7.82 9.92 4.49
C ALA A 104 8.52 9.69 5.83
N ALA A 105 7.77 9.28 6.85
CA ALA A 105 8.32 9.00 8.18
C ALA A 105 9.36 7.87 8.15
N LYS A 106 9.10 6.83 7.34
CA LYS A 106 10.01 5.70 7.12
C LYS A 106 11.33 6.16 6.50
N ALA A 107 11.27 7.00 5.46
CA ALA A 107 12.45 7.57 4.82
C ALA A 107 13.22 8.50 5.79
N ILE A 108 12.51 9.37 6.53
CA ILE A 108 13.11 10.23 7.55
C ILE A 108 13.78 9.38 8.63
N ALA A 109 13.12 8.33 9.14
CA ALA A 109 13.68 7.43 10.14
C ALA A 109 14.99 6.79 9.67
N GLY A 110 15.07 6.41 8.41
CA GLY A 110 16.27 5.84 7.81
C GLY A 110 17.43 6.82 7.68
N LEU A 111 17.15 8.09 7.43
CA LEU A 111 18.17 9.04 7.02
C LEU A 111 18.56 10.04 8.12
N LEU A 112 17.72 10.22 9.14
CA LEU A 112 17.89 11.30 10.12
C LEU A 112 19.17 11.16 10.95
N THR A 113 19.66 9.94 11.15
CA THR A 113 20.90 9.68 11.91
C THR A 113 22.14 9.99 11.06
N SER A 114 22.16 9.62 9.80
CA SER A 114 23.30 9.82 8.90
C SER A 114 23.31 11.22 8.27
N GLY A 115 22.15 11.81 8.03
CA GLY A 115 22.00 13.05 7.28
C GLY A 115 22.21 12.90 5.78
N ASP A 116 22.23 11.66 5.26
CA ASP A 116 22.41 11.35 3.85
C ASP A 116 21.21 11.79 3.01
N SER A 117 21.42 11.94 1.70
CA SER A 117 20.33 12.12 0.74
C SER A 117 19.62 10.79 0.46
N VAL A 118 18.31 10.81 0.36
CA VAL A 118 17.54 9.62 -0.06
C VAL A 118 17.91 9.14 -1.46
N LEU A 119 18.40 10.04 -2.32
CA LEU A 119 18.92 9.71 -3.66
C LEU A 119 20.15 8.80 -3.62
N ASP A 120 20.83 8.67 -2.49
CA ASP A 120 21.94 7.71 -2.35
C ASP A 120 21.44 6.25 -2.38
N TYR A 121 20.20 6.02 -1.95
CA TYR A 121 19.61 4.70 -1.71
C TYR A 121 18.38 4.38 -2.58
N LEU A 122 17.85 5.35 -3.34
CA LEU A 122 16.62 5.20 -4.09
C LEU A 122 16.79 4.25 -5.28
N GLU A 123 15.98 3.20 -5.35
CA GLU A 123 16.10 2.11 -6.34
C GLU A 123 16.03 2.61 -7.79
N GLY A 124 17.06 2.32 -8.59
CA GLY A 124 17.07 2.50 -10.05
C GLY A 124 17.22 3.95 -10.54
N VAL A 125 17.19 4.94 -9.66
CA VAL A 125 17.39 6.37 -9.99
C VAL A 125 18.43 7.04 -9.11
N GLY A 126 18.75 6.44 -7.97
CA GLY A 126 19.78 6.93 -7.05
C GLY A 126 21.16 6.40 -7.35
N LYS A 127 22.11 6.65 -6.44
CA LYS A 127 23.50 6.18 -6.56
C LYS A 127 23.63 4.66 -6.36
N GLY A 128 22.58 3.98 -5.90
CA GLY A 128 22.58 2.54 -5.66
C GLY A 128 23.45 2.08 -4.50
N LEU A 129 23.68 2.95 -3.51
CA LEU A 129 24.45 2.60 -2.33
C LEU A 129 23.67 1.63 -1.45
N THR A 130 24.40 0.75 -0.77
CA THR A 130 23.81 -0.12 0.25
C THR A 130 23.60 0.67 1.54
N TYR A 131 22.37 0.69 2.03
CA TYR A 131 22.03 1.35 3.30
C TYR A 131 22.71 0.62 4.47
N GLN A 132 23.37 1.36 5.36
CA GLN A 132 24.12 0.81 6.49
C GLN A 132 23.41 1.05 7.83
N GLY A 133 22.37 1.88 7.84
CA GLY A 133 21.69 2.26 9.09
C GLY A 133 22.55 3.13 10.01
N PRO A 134 22.18 3.23 11.30
CA PRO A 134 20.92 2.74 11.84
C PRO A 134 19.73 3.63 11.47
N ALA A 135 18.54 3.02 11.29
CA ALA A 135 17.31 3.78 11.25
C ALA A 135 16.82 4.09 12.67
N LEU A 136 16.20 5.27 12.86
CA LEU A 136 15.53 5.60 14.11
C LEU A 136 14.30 4.68 14.31
N PRO A 137 13.98 4.33 15.57
CA PRO A 137 12.72 3.64 15.86
C PRO A 137 11.54 4.53 15.48
N TRP A 138 10.49 3.93 14.90
CA TRP A 138 9.28 4.66 14.57
C TRP A 138 8.02 3.81 14.81
N ILE A 139 6.92 4.49 15.08
CA ILE A 139 5.60 3.91 15.32
C ILE A 139 4.69 4.36 14.19
N ALA A 140 4.09 3.39 13.53
CA ALA A 140 3.14 3.61 12.44
C ALA A 140 1.70 3.62 12.97
N VAL A 141 0.96 4.68 12.65
CA VAL A 141 -0.47 4.82 12.98
C VAL A 141 -1.23 5.15 11.69
N PRO A 142 -1.66 4.13 10.94
CA PRO A 142 -2.39 4.35 9.69
C PRO A 142 -3.76 4.98 9.95
N THR A 143 -4.14 5.97 9.12
CA THR A 143 -5.47 6.60 9.13
C THR A 143 -6.24 6.33 7.85
N THR A 144 -5.72 5.46 6.98
CA THR A 144 -6.35 4.95 5.77
C THR A 144 -6.15 3.45 5.68
N ALA A 145 -7.05 2.73 5.03
CA ALA A 145 -6.99 1.28 4.86
C ALA A 145 -6.72 0.93 3.39
N GLY A 146 -5.48 1.12 2.94
CA GLY A 146 -5.09 0.90 1.53
C GLY A 146 -3.71 0.27 1.39
N THR A 147 -2.68 1.06 1.62
CA THR A 147 -1.30 0.71 1.25
C THR A 147 -0.64 -0.36 2.10
N GLY A 148 -1.11 -0.58 3.35
CA GLY A 148 -0.43 -1.45 4.31
C GLY A 148 1.01 -1.03 4.63
N SER A 149 1.36 0.27 4.42
CA SER A 149 2.73 0.77 4.57
C SER A 149 3.27 0.60 5.98
N GLU A 150 2.41 0.50 7.00
CA GLU A 150 2.77 0.20 8.39
C GLU A 150 3.48 -1.15 8.56
N ALA A 151 3.27 -2.09 7.62
CA ALA A 151 3.83 -3.44 7.67
C ALA A 151 4.97 -3.68 6.67
N THR A 152 5.37 -2.66 5.91
CA THR A 152 6.38 -2.80 4.85
C THR A 152 7.72 -2.18 5.21
N LYS A 153 8.78 -2.58 4.47
CA LYS A 153 10.15 -2.07 4.62
C LYS A 153 10.56 -1.03 3.58
N ASN A 154 9.63 -0.61 2.71
CA ASN A 154 9.89 0.32 1.62
C ASN A 154 9.17 1.66 1.84
N ALA A 155 9.92 2.74 1.71
CA ALA A 155 9.41 4.10 1.60
C ALA A 155 9.29 4.45 0.11
N VAL A 156 8.06 4.68 -0.36
CA VAL A 156 7.80 5.00 -1.77
C VAL A 156 7.83 6.51 -1.94
N LEU A 157 8.70 6.98 -2.84
CA LEU A 157 8.86 8.39 -3.15
C LEU A 157 8.53 8.66 -4.62
N SER A 158 7.94 9.82 -4.88
CA SER A 158 7.47 10.21 -6.20
C SER A 158 8.13 11.51 -6.65
N SER A 159 8.70 11.50 -7.85
CA SER A 159 9.00 12.70 -8.61
C SER A 159 8.06 12.74 -9.81
N ARG A 160 7.22 13.77 -9.89
CA ARG A 160 6.20 13.86 -10.96
C ARG A 160 6.71 14.68 -12.14
N GLY A 161 6.27 14.33 -13.34
CA GLY A 161 6.56 15.07 -14.55
C GLY A 161 6.83 14.17 -15.74
N GLU A 162 7.35 14.76 -16.80
CA GLU A 162 7.67 14.05 -18.06
C GLU A 162 8.72 12.96 -17.84
N ASP A 163 9.76 13.26 -17.04
CA ASP A 163 10.79 12.31 -16.59
C ASP A 163 10.50 11.78 -15.18
N GLY A 164 9.23 11.78 -14.78
CA GLY A 164 8.79 11.38 -13.45
C GLY A 164 9.08 9.93 -13.15
N TYR A 165 9.21 9.64 -11.85
CA TYR A 165 9.38 8.27 -11.35
C TYR A 165 8.71 8.10 -10.00
N LYS A 166 8.34 6.86 -9.70
CA LYS A 166 7.88 6.41 -8.38
C LYS A 166 8.75 5.22 -7.98
N LYS A 167 9.62 5.42 -6.98
CA LYS A 167 10.68 4.48 -6.58
C LYS A 167 10.74 4.34 -5.07
N SER A 168 11.37 3.26 -4.61
CA SER A 168 11.49 2.96 -3.18
C SER A 168 12.90 3.12 -2.65
N PHE A 169 13.01 3.70 -1.47
CA PHE A 169 14.09 3.44 -0.53
C PHE A 169 13.68 2.25 0.34
N ARG A 170 14.48 1.19 0.38
CA ARG A 170 14.07 -0.09 0.97
C ARG A 170 15.18 -0.71 1.79
N ASP A 171 14.88 -1.02 3.05
CA ASP A 171 15.74 -1.79 3.95
C ASP A 171 14.92 -2.43 5.09
N GLU A 172 15.38 -3.55 5.64
CA GLU A 172 14.76 -4.22 6.80
C GLU A 172 14.71 -3.33 8.05
N GLN A 173 15.65 -2.40 8.20
CA GLN A 173 15.70 -1.47 9.33
C GLN A 173 14.59 -0.43 9.27
N LEU A 174 13.97 -0.20 8.10
CA LEU A 174 12.87 0.75 7.90
C LEU A 174 11.52 0.21 8.36
N VAL A 175 11.40 -1.06 8.73
CA VAL A 175 10.16 -1.61 9.29
C VAL A 175 9.84 -0.94 10.62
N ALA A 176 8.59 -0.52 10.81
CA ALA A 176 8.13 0.07 12.06
C ALA A 176 8.41 -0.83 13.28
N GLN A 177 8.69 -0.22 14.44
CA GLN A 177 8.75 -0.98 15.69
C GLN A 177 7.37 -1.47 16.10
N VAL A 178 6.36 -0.61 15.94
CA VAL A 178 4.96 -0.91 16.24
C VAL A 178 4.09 -0.38 15.11
N ALA A 179 3.16 -1.20 14.65
CA ALA A 179 2.00 -0.79 13.86
C ALA A 179 0.81 -0.71 14.84
N LEU A 180 0.40 0.52 15.17
CA LEU A 180 -0.71 0.82 16.06
C LEU A 180 -1.95 1.10 15.20
N ILE A 181 -2.81 0.12 15.08
CA ILE A 181 -3.96 0.15 14.17
C ILE A 181 -5.22 0.41 14.96
N ASP A 182 -5.78 1.58 14.72
CA ASP A 182 -7.06 2.02 15.29
C ASP A 182 -8.09 2.20 14.18
N PRO A 183 -9.05 1.28 14.03
CA PRO A 183 -10.08 1.38 12.99
C PRO A 183 -10.93 2.65 13.05
N GLU A 184 -11.04 3.31 14.21
CA GLU A 184 -11.79 4.56 14.34
C GLU A 184 -11.11 5.73 13.62
N LEU A 185 -9.82 5.64 13.31
CA LEU A 185 -9.12 6.66 12.53
C LEU A 185 -9.56 6.71 11.06
N LEU A 186 -10.26 5.66 10.59
CA LEU A 186 -10.85 5.62 9.25
C LEU A 186 -12.17 6.40 9.17
N ASP A 187 -12.75 6.85 10.28
CA ASP A 187 -14.01 7.61 10.30
C ASP A 187 -13.92 8.93 9.51
N THR A 188 -12.71 9.46 9.33
CA THR A 188 -12.47 10.69 8.57
C THR A 188 -12.30 10.45 7.07
N CYS A 189 -12.24 9.20 6.61
CA CYS A 189 -12.10 8.88 5.20
C CYS A 189 -13.41 9.17 4.44
N SER A 190 -13.31 9.96 3.37
CA SER A 190 -14.42 10.13 2.44
C SER A 190 -14.72 8.81 1.69
N GLN A 191 -15.93 8.71 1.16
CA GLN A 191 -16.33 7.56 0.34
C GLN A 191 -15.37 7.31 -0.82
N ALA A 192 -14.90 8.38 -1.50
CA ALA A 192 -13.91 8.27 -2.57
C ALA A 192 -12.54 7.74 -2.07
N GLN A 193 -12.12 8.14 -0.87
CA GLN A 193 -10.90 7.60 -0.26
C GLN A 193 -11.08 6.13 0.13
N LEU A 194 -12.23 5.75 0.69
CA LEU A 194 -12.52 4.35 1.01
C LEU A 194 -12.53 3.47 -0.25
N ALA A 195 -13.12 3.96 -1.35
CA ALA A 195 -13.07 3.27 -2.64
C ALA A 195 -11.65 3.08 -3.13
N ALA A 196 -10.87 4.15 -3.24
CA ALA A 196 -9.50 4.10 -3.74
C ALA A 196 -8.59 3.21 -2.86
N ASN A 197 -8.64 3.42 -1.55
CA ASN A 197 -7.82 2.68 -0.59
C ASN A 197 -8.23 1.21 -0.53
N GLY A 198 -9.54 0.93 -0.52
CA GLY A 198 -10.04 -0.44 -0.52
C GLY A 198 -9.62 -1.20 -1.76
N MET A 199 -9.72 -0.58 -2.93
CA MET A 199 -9.29 -1.20 -4.18
C MET A 199 -7.79 -1.42 -4.23
N ASP A 200 -6.97 -0.54 -3.63
CA ASP A 200 -5.54 -0.75 -3.47
C ASP A 200 -5.24 -1.97 -2.60
N ALA A 201 -5.79 -2.01 -1.38
CA ALA A 201 -5.62 -3.14 -0.45
C ALA A 201 -6.06 -4.48 -1.08
N PHE A 202 -7.22 -4.49 -1.73
CA PHE A 202 -7.71 -5.71 -2.39
C PHE A 202 -6.82 -6.13 -3.56
N THR A 203 -6.35 -5.18 -4.37
CA THR A 203 -5.40 -5.47 -5.46
C THR A 203 -4.12 -6.08 -4.92
N GLN A 204 -3.58 -5.55 -3.83
CA GLN A 204 -2.38 -6.09 -3.17
C GLN A 204 -2.62 -7.53 -2.68
N LEU A 205 -3.77 -7.81 -2.07
CA LEU A 205 -4.12 -9.16 -1.61
C LEU A 205 -4.21 -10.14 -2.78
N LEU A 206 -4.92 -9.78 -3.85
CA LEU A 206 -5.09 -10.65 -5.01
C LEU A 206 -3.76 -10.86 -5.76
N GLU A 207 -2.99 -9.80 -5.99
CA GLU A 207 -1.68 -9.91 -6.66
C GLU A 207 -0.70 -10.73 -5.82
N SER A 208 -0.64 -10.53 -4.50
CA SER A 208 0.19 -11.35 -3.60
C SER A 208 -0.23 -12.81 -3.57
N TRP A 209 -1.55 -13.07 -3.64
CA TRP A 209 -2.14 -14.42 -3.68
C TRP A 209 -1.67 -15.23 -4.89
N VAL A 210 -1.64 -14.59 -6.07
CA VAL A 210 -1.28 -15.25 -7.34
C VAL A 210 0.18 -15.04 -7.73
N SER A 211 0.96 -14.33 -6.92
CA SER A 211 2.36 -13.99 -7.17
C SER A 211 3.24 -15.22 -7.34
N LEU A 212 4.28 -15.11 -8.20
CA LEU A 212 5.35 -16.11 -8.28
C LEU A 212 6.14 -16.25 -6.96
N GLY A 213 6.13 -15.23 -6.11
CA GLY A 213 6.75 -15.23 -4.78
C GLY A 213 5.80 -15.66 -3.66
N ALA A 214 4.55 -16.08 -3.98
CA ALA A 214 3.60 -16.54 -2.99
C ALA A 214 4.10 -17.79 -2.23
N SER A 215 3.74 -17.92 -0.98
CA SER A 215 4.10 -19.03 -0.10
C SER A 215 2.90 -19.48 0.72
N PRO A 216 2.94 -20.66 1.35
CA PRO A 216 1.85 -21.10 2.23
C PRO A 216 1.50 -20.10 3.34
N PHE A 217 2.49 -19.31 3.80
CA PHE A 217 2.28 -18.25 4.77
C PHE A 217 1.46 -17.10 4.17
N THR A 218 1.88 -16.57 3.01
CA THR A 218 1.17 -15.48 2.34
C THR A 218 -0.19 -15.91 1.81
N ASP A 219 -0.31 -17.17 1.37
CA ASP A 219 -1.55 -17.75 0.90
C ASP A 219 -2.62 -17.79 1.99
N ALA A 220 -2.29 -18.30 3.17
CA ALA A 220 -3.22 -18.34 4.29
C ALA A 220 -3.70 -16.93 4.70
N LEU A 221 -2.79 -15.95 4.71
CA LEU A 221 -3.11 -14.57 5.06
C LEU A 221 -3.97 -13.89 3.98
N SER A 222 -3.57 -13.98 2.70
CA SER A 222 -4.28 -13.32 1.60
C SER A 222 -5.69 -13.86 1.44
N SER A 223 -5.87 -15.19 1.46
CA SER A 223 -7.18 -15.83 1.33
C SER A 223 -8.13 -15.37 2.45
N HIS A 224 -7.67 -15.41 3.71
CA HIS A 224 -8.47 -14.95 4.83
C HIS A 224 -8.80 -13.46 4.74
N ALA A 225 -7.81 -12.63 4.40
CA ALA A 225 -8.01 -11.18 4.32
C ALA A 225 -8.94 -10.78 3.17
N MET A 226 -8.93 -11.49 2.03
CA MET A 226 -9.90 -11.27 0.95
C MET A 226 -11.34 -11.57 1.39
N ALA A 227 -11.56 -12.61 2.20
CA ALA A 227 -12.88 -12.91 2.77
C ALA A 227 -13.34 -11.79 3.74
N ILE A 228 -12.44 -11.34 4.62
CA ILE A 228 -12.71 -10.23 5.55
C ILE A 228 -13.00 -8.94 4.77
N PHE A 229 -12.24 -8.66 3.71
CA PHE A 229 -12.46 -7.51 2.83
C PHE A 229 -13.86 -7.54 2.20
N ARG A 230 -14.25 -8.67 1.60
CA ARG A 230 -15.58 -8.87 1.00
C ARG A 230 -16.69 -8.48 1.97
N ASP A 231 -16.57 -8.93 3.23
CA ASP A 231 -17.60 -8.74 4.25
C ASP A 231 -17.56 -7.34 4.91
N GLY A 232 -16.45 -6.59 4.73
CA GLY A 232 -16.26 -5.30 5.39
C GLY A 232 -16.36 -4.08 4.46
N PHE A 233 -16.01 -4.26 3.18
CA PHE A 233 -15.85 -3.13 2.27
C PHE A 233 -17.14 -2.34 2.03
N TRP A 234 -18.23 -3.01 1.64
CA TRP A 234 -19.48 -2.33 1.31
C TRP A 234 -20.13 -1.66 2.52
N PRO A 235 -20.22 -2.28 3.70
CA PRO A 235 -20.65 -1.59 4.92
C PRO A 235 -19.85 -0.33 5.21
N ALA A 236 -18.53 -0.39 5.15
CA ALA A 236 -17.67 0.77 5.34
C ALA A 236 -17.89 1.86 4.27
N TYR A 237 -17.98 1.46 3.00
CA TYR A 237 -18.16 2.36 1.87
C TYR A 237 -19.50 3.08 1.90
N HIS A 238 -20.60 2.39 2.21
CA HIS A 238 -21.94 2.96 2.30
C HIS A 238 -22.20 3.69 3.62
N ASN A 239 -21.32 3.54 4.60
CA ASN A 239 -21.45 4.08 5.95
C ASN A 239 -22.81 3.69 6.59
N ASP A 240 -23.17 2.42 6.45
CA ASP A 240 -24.40 1.84 6.98
C ASP A 240 -24.28 1.49 8.49
N GLU A 241 -25.26 0.81 9.05
CA GLU A 241 -25.31 0.41 10.47
C GLU A 241 -24.15 -0.52 10.89
N HIS A 242 -23.49 -1.20 9.94
CA HIS A 242 -22.33 -2.06 10.14
C HIS A 242 -20.99 -1.37 9.79
N ALA A 243 -20.99 -0.08 9.47
CA ALA A 243 -19.83 0.65 8.99
C ALA A 243 -18.62 0.59 9.94
N SER A 244 -18.86 0.64 11.26
CA SER A 244 -17.77 0.54 12.24
C SER A 244 -17.05 -0.81 12.18
N GLU A 245 -17.82 -1.91 12.11
CA GLU A 245 -17.25 -3.25 11.90
C GLU A 245 -16.58 -3.35 10.51
N GLY A 246 -17.22 -2.77 9.49
CA GLY A 246 -16.68 -2.70 8.14
C GLY A 246 -15.31 -2.01 8.11
N ARG A 247 -15.16 -0.87 8.78
CA ARG A 247 -13.86 -0.17 8.89
C ARG A 247 -12.81 -1.01 9.62
N ALA A 248 -13.19 -1.72 10.68
CA ALA A 248 -12.27 -2.63 11.35
C ALA A 248 -11.80 -3.77 10.42
N LYS A 249 -12.69 -4.35 9.65
CA LYS A 249 -12.37 -5.34 8.62
C LYS A 249 -11.45 -4.77 7.53
N MET A 250 -11.70 -3.54 7.08
CA MET A 250 -10.87 -2.85 6.11
C MET A 250 -9.47 -2.55 6.65
N ALA A 251 -9.35 -2.06 7.89
CA ALA A 251 -8.05 -1.85 8.53
C ALA A 251 -7.24 -3.14 8.64
N TYR A 252 -7.91 -4.25 9.00
CA TYR A 252 -7.29 -5.57 9.05
C TYR A 252 -6.81 -6.03 7.66
N ALA A 253 -7.69 -5.94 6.65
CA ALA A 253 -7.36 -6.37 5.29
C ALA A 253 -6.18 -5.57 4.71
N SER A 254 -6.15 -4.25 4.94
CA SER A 254 -5.05 -3.38 4.54
C SER A 254 -3.73 -3.74 5.22
N MET A 255 -3.74 -3.98 6.54
CA MET A 255 -2.54 -4.44 7.25
C MET A 255 -2.01 -5.75 6.67
N ILE A 256 -2.89 -6.74 6.45
CA ILE A 256 -2.50 -8.02 5.87
C ILE A 256 -1.99 -7.84 4.44
N SER A 257 -2.58 -6.95 3.64
CA SER A 257 -2.10 -6.66 2.29
C SER A 257 -0.65 -6.14 2.31
N GLY A 258 -0.31 -5.27 3.26
CA GLY A 258 1.07 -4.80 3.49
C GLY A 258 2.02 -5.94 3.87
N ILE A 259 1.60 -6.85 4.75
CA ILE A 259 2.39 -8.03 5.12
C ILE A 259 2.63 -8.91 3.89
N THR A 260 1.59 -9.24 3.14
CA THR A 260 1.69 -10.19 2.02
C THR A 260 2.47 -9.62 0.84
N LEU A 261 2.28 -8.34 0.50
CA LEU A 261 3.07 -7.69 -0.55
C LEU A 261 4.57 -7.65 -0.22
N ALA A 262 4.91 -7.44 1.06
CA ALA A 262 6.32 -7.39 1.48
C ALA A 262 7.01 -8.74 1.39
N GLN A 263 6.27 -9.84 1.46
CA GLN A 263 6.79 -11.20 1.40
C GLN A 263 6.71 -11.80 -0.01
N ALA A 264 5.58 -11.63 -0.70
CA ALA A 264 5.31 -12.28 -1.99
C ALA A 264 5.60 -11.40 -3.22
N GLY A 265 5.64 -10.08 -3.04
CA GLY A 265 5.60 -9.14 -4.15
C GLY A 265 4.19 -9.03 -4.75
N LEU A 266 4.08 -8.27 -5.83
CA LEU A 266 2.81 -7.93 -6.47
C LEU A 266 2.78 -8.40 -7.93
N GLY A 267 2.01 -7.72 -8.80
CA GLY A 267 1.80 -8.13 -10.19
C GLY A 267 1.72 -6.96 -11.17
N SER A 268 0.97 -7.17 -12.23
CA SER A 268 0.86 -6.27 -13.38
C SER A 268 0.13 -4.97 -13.06
N VAL A 269 -0.83 -4.96 -12.15
CA VAL A 269 -1.52 -3.73 -11.74
C VAL A 269 -0.52 -2.77 -11.11
N HIS A 270 0.19 -3.21 -10.08
CA HIS A 270 1.20 -2.36 -9.42
C HIS A 270 2.41 -2.08 -10.31
N GLY A 271 2.74 -2.99 -11.23
CA GLY A 271 3.75 -2.74 -12.27
C GLY A 271 3.40 -1.55 -13.14
N LEU A 272 2.13 -1.42 -13.53
CA LEU A 272 1.60 -0.30 -14.33
C LEU A 272 1.31 0.94 -13.47
N ALA A 273 0.89 0.77 -12.22
CA ALA A 273 0.54 1.88 -11.34
C ALA A 273 1.72 2.80 -11.01
N ALA A 274 2.94 2.27 -10.98
CA ALA A 274 4.14 3.08 -10.71
C ALA A 274 4.38 4.16 -11.80
N PRO A 275 4.51 3.83 -13.10
CA PRO A 275 4.66 4.85 -14.14
C PRO A 275 3.41 5.72 -14.32
N LEU A 276 2.20 5.16 -14.16
CA LEU A 276 0.97 5.93 -14.24
C LEU A 276 0.91 7.04 -13.18
N GLY A 277 1.22 6.73 -11.92
CA GLY A 277 1.26 7.73 -10.86
C GLY A 277 2.41 8.73 -10.96
N ALA A 278 3.49 8.39 -11.67
CA ALA A 278 4.61 9.30 -11.94
C ALA A 278 4.31 10.29 -13.07
N PHE A 279 3.63 9.84 -14.12
CA PHE A 279 3.38 10.66 -15.33
C PHE A 279 2.06 11.41 -15.28
N PHE A 280 1.07 10.93 -14.53
CA PHE A 280 -0.27 11.49 -14.49
C PHE A 280 -0.70 11.79 -13.06
N PRO A 281 -1.58 12.79 -12.84
CA PRO A 281 -2.07 13.15 -11.50
C PRO A 281 -3.16 12.17 -11.00
N ALA A 282 -3.01 10.88 -11.29
CA ALA A 282 -3.97 9.86 -10.91
C ALA A 282 -3.65 9.33 -9.50
N PRO A 283 -4.61 9.31 -8.56
CA PRO A 283 -4.42 8.73 -7.25
C PRO A 283 -4.11 7.23 -7.35
N HIS A 284 -3.12 6.76 -6.59
CA HIS A 284 -2.60 5.39 -6.69
C HIS A 284 -3.69 4.32 -6.58
N GLY A 285 -4.54 4.38 -5.55
CA GLY A 285 -5.59 3.40 -5.36
C GLY A 285 -6.68 3.43 -6.44
N VAL A 286 -6.92 4.60 -7.08
CA VAL A 286 -7.81 4.69 -8.24
C VAL A 286 -7.18 3.99 -9.45
N VAL A 287 -5.88 4.16 -9.66
CA VAL A 287 -5.16 3.44 -10.73
C VAL A 287 -5.21 1.94 -10.50
N CYS A 288 -4.96 1.47 -9.27
CA CYS A 288 -5.06 0.06 -8.93
C CYS A 288 -6.47 -0.46 -9.21
N GLY A 289 -7.51 0.21 -8.73
CA GLY A 289 -8.89 -0.22 -8.91
C GLY A 289 -9.35 -0.23 -10.37
N THR A 290 -8.97 0.79 -11.16
CA THR A 290 -9.38 0.84 -12.57
C THR A 290 -8.70 -0.22 -13.42
N LEU A 291 -7.48 -0.65 -13.06
CA LEU A 291 -6.75 -1.68 -13.81
C LEU A 291 -7.07 -3.11 -13.35
N LEU A 292 -7.58 -3.32 -12.14
CA LEU A 292 -7.66 -4.63 -11.50
C LEU A 292 -8.42 -5.67 -12.34
N ALA A 293 -9.64 -5.36 -12.76
CA ALA A 293 -10.46 -6.28 -13.57
C ALA A 293 -9.77 -6.62 -14.90
N ALA A 294 -9.28 -5.60 -15.61
CA ALA A 294 -8.61 -5.76 -16.91
C ALA A 294 -7.30 -6.58 -16.79
N ALA A 295 -6.51 -6.34 -15.75
CA ALA A 295 -5.27 -7.07 -15.51
C ALA A 295 -5.53 -8.53 -15.10
N THR A 296 -6.52 -8.77 -14.25
CA THR A 296 -6.96 -10.12 -13.86
C THR A 296 -7.42 -10.91 -15.08
N LYS A 297 -8.27 -10.31 -15.91
CA LYS A 297 -8.74 -10.90 -17.18
C LYS A 297 -7.58 -11.23 -18.10
N ALA A 298 -6.67 -10.29 -18.33
CA ALA A 298 -5.50 -10.51 -19.18
C ALA A 298 -4.63 -11.68 -18.67
N ASN A 299 -4.33 -11.71 -17.36
CA ASN A 299 -3.56 -12.80 -16.76
C ASN A 299 -4.23 -14.16 -16.96
N ILE A 300 -5.53 -14.28 -16.67
CA ILE A 300 -6.30 -15.54 -16.81
C ILE A 300 -6.33 -16.00 -18.28
N GLU A 301 -6.72 -15.13 -19.21
CA GLU A 301 -6.82 -15.48 -20.64
C GLU A 301 -5.48 -15.88 -21.24
N ILE A 302 -4.39 -15.21 -20.83
CA ILE A 302 -3.04 -15.49 -21.32
C ILE A 302 -2.54 -16.82 -20.76
N MET A 303 -2.75 -17.09 -19.46
CA MET A 303 -2.37 -18.38 -18.86
C MET A 303 -3.19 -19.53 -19.47
N ARG A 304 -4.52 -19.39 -19.66
CA ARG A 304 -5.34 -20.41 -20.34
C ARG A 304 -4.78 -20.78 -21.72
N ARG A 305 -4.20 -19.82 -22.44
CA ARG A 305 -3.63 -20.05 -23.79
C ARG A 305 -2.20 -20.57 -23.79
N ARG A 306 -1.34 -20.12 -22.87
CA ARG A 306 0.11 -20.38 -22.89
C ARG A 306 0.56 -21.40 -21.86
N ASP A 307 -0.13 -21.47 -20.72
CA ASP A 307 0.25 -22.26 -19.56
C ASP A 307 -1.00 -22.65 -18.77
N ASN A 308 -1.81 -23.53 -19.34
CA ASN A 308 -3.08 -23.93 -18.76
C ASN A 308 -2.94 -24.78 -17.47
N GLN A 309 -1.72 -25.14 -17.09
CA GLN A 309 -1.40 -25.80 -15.82
C GLN A 309 -0.85 -24.83 -14.76
N ASN A 310 -0.84 -23.54 -15.05
CA ASN A 310 -0.33 -22.54 -14.12
C ASN A 310 -1.13 -22.58 -12.80
N PRO A 311 -0.46 -22.74 -11.65
CA PRO A 311 -1.15 -22.83 -10.37
C PRO A 311 -1.95 -21.58 -10.00
N ALA A 312 -1.60 -20.41 -10.55
CA ALA A 312 -2.36 -19.19 -10.33
C ALA A 312 -3.79 -19.26 -10.90
N LEU A 313 -4.04 -20.07 -11.91
CA LEU A 313 -5.40 -20.30 -12.43
C LEU A 313 -6.33 -20.92 -11.39
N VAL A 314 -5.80 -21.83 -10.55
CA VAL A 314 -6.56 -22.40 -9.42
C VAL A 314 -6.85 -21.33 -8.39
N LYS A 315 -5.86 -20.50 -8.06
CA LYS A 315 -6.03 -19.42 -7.10
C LYS A 315 -7.03 -18.35 -7.57
N TYR A 316 -7.04 -18.00 -8.85
CA TYR A 316 -8.06 -17.12 -9.42
C TYR A 316 -9.46 -17.73 -9.34
N ALA A 317 -9.60 -19.05 -9.56
CA ALA A 317 -10.87 -19.74 -9.39
C ALA A 317 -11.35 -19.71 -7.93
N GLU A 318 -10.45 -19.98 -6.97
CA GLU A 318 -10.73 -19.90 -5.55
C GLU A 318 -11.16 -18.47 -5.12
N ALA A 319 -10.50 -17.42 -5.65
CA ALA A 319 -10.91 -16.04 -5.43
C ALA A 319 -12.30 -15.75 -5.99
N GLY A 320 -12.65 -16.27 -7.17
CA GLY A 320 -13.96 -16.12 -7.77
C GLY A 320 -15.07 -16.74 -6.91
N VAL A 321 -14.86 -17.95 -6.41
CA VAL A 321 -15.78 -18.61 -5.47
C VAL A 321 -15.91 -17.80 -4.18
N LEU A 322 -14.77 -17.39 -3.62
CA LEU A 322 -14.71 -16.63 -2.38
C LEU A 322 -15.53 -15.33 -2.46
N LEU A 323 -15.34 -14.56 -3.53
CA LEU A 323 -15.93 -13.21 -3.64
C LEU A 323 -17.39 -13.24 -4.08
N SER A 324 -17.77 -14.14 -4.96
CA SER A 324 -19.13 -14.21 -5.47
C SER A 324 -20.10 -14.87 -4.48
N ASN A 325 -19.58 -15.74 -3.61
CA ASN A 325 -20.39 -16.59 -2.72
C ASN A 325 -21.45 -17.40 -3.52
N ARG A 326 -21.12 -17.77 -4.78
CA ARG A 326 -21.99 -18.51 -5.69
C ARG A 326 -21.48 -19.92 -5.88
N TYR A 327 -22.40 -20.84 -6.16
CA TYR A 327 -22.03 -22.14 -6.68
C TYR A 327 -21.53 -21.98 -8.12
N VAL A 328 -20.40 -22.57 -8.44
CA VAL A 328 -19.81 -22.62 -9.78
C VAL A 328 -19.49 -24.07 -10.14
N SER A 329 -19.66 -24.43 -11.40
CA SER A 329 -19.57 -25.82 -11.84
C SER A 329 -18.15 -26.22 -12.25
N SER A 330 -17.29 -25.27 -12.55
CA SER A 330 -15.92 -25.52 -13.00
C SER A 330 -14.95 -24.41 -12.55
N ALA A 331 -13.66 -24.71 -12.58
CA ALA A 331 -12.61 -23.73 -12.31
C ALA A 331 -12.62 -22.58 -13.33
N GLU A 332 -12.93 -22.87 -14.59
CA GLU A 332 -13.02 -21.87 -15.65
C GLU A 332 -14.18 -20.89 -15.41
N GLU A 333 -15.35 -21.42 -15.06
CA GLU A 333 -16.50 -20.59 -14.66
C GLU A 333 -16.20 -19.75 -13.41
N ALA A 334 -15.47 -20.29 -12.43
CA ALA A 334 -15.06 -19.55 -11.25
C ALA A 334 -14.11 -18.37 -11.57
N GLN A 335 -13.19 -18.57 -12.51
CA GLN A 335 -12.30 -17.53 -12.99
C GLN A 335 -13.08 -16.43 -13.75
N ASP A 336 -14.05 -16.80 -14.57
CA ASP A 336 -14.91 -15.83 -15.28
C ASP A 336 -15.79 -15.08 -14.28
N THR A 337 -16.32 -15.75 -13.27
CA THR A 337 -17.07 -15.13 -12.15
C THR A 337 -16.22 -14.12 -11.39
N LEU A 338 -14.92 -14.38 -11.18
CA LEU A 338 -14.03 -13.40 -10.58
C LEU A 338 -13.98 -12.11 -11.41
N ILE A 339 -13.81 -12.25 -12.72
CA ILE A 339 -13.74 -11.08 -13.62
C ILE A 339 -15.05 -10.29 -13.54
N GLU A 340 -16.20 -10.96 -13.59
CA GLU A 340 -17.53 -10.33 -13.45
C GLU A 340 -17.67 -9.54 -12.14
N VAL A 341 -17.23 -10.12 -11.02
CA VAL A 341 -17.28 -9.44 -9.71
C VAL A 341 -16.40 -8.20 -9.71
N LEU A 342 -15.20 -8.25 -10.26
CA LEU A 342 -14.28 -7.13 -10.31
C LEU A 342 -14.78 -6.02 -11.26
N GLU A 343 -15.39 -6.37 -12.38
CA GLU A 343 -16.03 -5.43 -13.31
C GLU A 343 -17.25 -4.75 -12.65
N ASP A 344 -18.09 -5.50 -11.92
CA ASP A 344 -19.21 -4.98 -11.15
C ASP A 344 -18.75 -3.99 -10.04
N TRP A 345 -17.67 -4.31 -9.33
CA TRP A 345 -17.10 -3.39 -8.36
C TRP A 345 -16.60 -2.10 -9.01
N GLN A 346 -15.90 -2.22 -10.14
CA GLN A 346 -15.41 -1.07 -10.89
C GLN A 346 -16.57 -0.15 -11.34
N GLU A 347 -17.70 -0.73 -11.77
CA GLU A 347 -18.89 0.01 -12.16
C GLU A 347 -19.58 0.66 -10.95
N LYS A 348 -19.83 -0.08 -9.88
CA LYS A 348 -20.47 0.42 -8.64
C LYS A 348 -19.68 1.55 -7.98
N LEU A 349 -18.36 1.46 -8.01
CA LEU A 349 -17.47 2.48 -7.47
C LEU A 349 -17.25 3.64 -8.45
N GLN A 350 -17.79 3.56 -9.68
CA GLN A 350 -17.63 4.56 -10.73
C GLN A 350 -16.15 4.95 -10.93
N LEU A 351 -15.25 3.95 -10.93
CA LEU A 351 -13.82 4.18 -11.02
C LEU A 351 -13.47 4.85 -12.37
N PRO A 352 -12.82 6.01 -12.33
CA PRO A 352 -12.49 6.76 -13.54
C PRO A 352 -11.61 5.95 -14.51
N ARG A 353 -11.74 6.21 -15.80
CA ARG A 353 -10.81 5.73 -16.82
C ARG A 353 -9.51 6.55 -16.74
N LEU A 354 -8.43 6.00 -17.31
CA LEU A 354 -7.12 6.66 -17.31
C LEU A 354 -7.12 7.99 -18.05
N SER A 355 -7.96 8.13 -19.08
CA SER A 355 -8.16 9.39 -19.82
C SER A 355 -8.69 10.54 -18.96
N ALA A 356 -9.40 10.26 -17.88
CA ALA A 356 -9.83 11.29 -16.93
C ALA A 356 -8.65 12.02 -16.24
N TYR A 357 -7.46 11.41 -16.29
CA TYR A 357 -6.22 11.96 -15.75
C TYR A 357 -5.26 12.45 -16.84
N GLY A 358 -5.75 12.58 -18.08
CA GLY A 358 -4.98 13.11 -19.20
C GLY A 358 -4.15 12.08 -19.97
N MET A 359 -4.27 10.78 -19.68
CA MET A 359 -3.62 9.74 -20.47
C MET A 359 -4.28 9.61 -21.84
N THR A 360 -3.49 9.46 -22.87
CA THR A 360 -3.91 9.25 -24.26
C THR A 360 -3.27 7.99 -24.85
N GLU A 361 -3.69 7.56 -26.03
CA GLU A 361 -3.06 6.44 -26.75
C GLU A 361 -1.56 6.67 -26.99
N ALA A 362 -1.13 7.91 -27.21
CA ALA A 362 0.28 8.26 -27.44
C ALA A 362 1.17 7.98 -26.21
N ASP A 363 0.59 7.89 -25.03
CA ASP A 363 1.33 7.65 -23.78
C ASP A 363 1.55 6.15 -23.48
N ILE A 364 0.82 5.27 -24.17
CA ILE A 364 0.83 3.81 -23.87
C ILE A 364 2.24 3.24 -23.91
N ASP A 365 2.98 3.51 -24.99
CA ASP A 365 4.34 2.95 -25.14
C ASP A 365 5.28 3.42 -24.03
N ARG A 366 5.17 4.70 -23.62
CA ARG A 366 5.94 5.26 -22.51
C ARG A 366 5.63 4.55 -21.18
N VAL A 367 4.35 4.36 -20.88
CA VAL A 367 3.91 3.65 -19.67
C VAL A 367 4.39 2.20 -19.67
N VAL A 368 4.18 1.47 -20.77
CA VAL A 368 4.60 0.07 -20.92
C VAL A 368 6.11 -0.10 -20.75
N LYS A 369 6.91 0.79 -21.35
CA LYS A 369 8.37 0.79 -21.23
C LYS A 369 8.84 0.91 -19.77
N ASN A 370 8.13 1.68 -18.96
CA ASN A 370 8.47 1.94 -17.55
C ASN A 370 7.78 0.99 -16.54
N ALA A 371 6.92 0.06 -17.00
CA ALA A 371 6.16 -0.85 -16.16
C ALA A 371 6.94 -2.09 -15.67
N ARG A 372 8.18 -2.30 -16.13
CA ARG A 372 9.00 -3.51 -15.86
C ARG A 372 9.72 -3.50 -14.50
N GLY A 373 9.13 -2.84 -13.50
CA GLY A 373 9.64 -2.78 -12.13
C GLY A 373 9.53 -4.11 -11.35
N ASN A 374 9.84 -4.05 -10.07
CA ASN A 374 9.86 -5.25 -9.21
C ASN A 374 8.49 -5.93 -9.11
N SER A 375 7.39 -5.19 -9.05
CA SER A 375 6.04 -5.76 -9.00
C SER A 375 5.71 -6.60 -10.25
N MET A 376 6.12 -6.16 -11.43
CA MET A 376 5.88 -6.91 -12.68
C MET A 376 6.63 -8.25 -12.72
N LYS A 377 7.77 -8.37 -12.04
CA LYS A 377 8.59 -9.60 -12.03
C LYS A 377 7.92 -10.76 -11.31
N THR A 378 7.02 -10.46 -10.38
CA THR A 378 6.30 -11.46 -9.59
C THR A 378 4.90 -11.74 -10.12
N ASN A 379 4.49 -11.11 -11.24
CA ASN A 379 3.22 -11.44 -11.91
C ASN A 379 3.18 -12.91 -12.33
N PRO A 380 2.05 -13.63 -12.18
CA PRO A 380 1.99 -15.08 -12.41
C PRO A 380 2.28 -15.48 -13.85
N VAL A 381 2.18 -14.58 -14.80
CA VAL A 381 2.52 -14.79 -16.21
C VAL A 381 3.25 -13.56 -16.77
N GLN A 382 4.25 -13.80 -17.60
CA GLN A 382 4.96 -12.72 -18.26
C GLN A 382 4.12 -12.14 -19.40
N LEU A 383 3.65 -10.89 -19.22
CA LEU A 383 2.92 -10.15 -20.24
C LEU A 383 3.88 -9.50 -21.23
N THR A 384 3.59 -9.60 -22.52
CA THR A 384 4.30 -8.88 -23.59
C THR A 384 3.96 -7.39 -23.57
N ASN A 385 4.74 -6.56 -24.27
CA ASN A 385 4.42 -5.14 -24.38
C ASN A 385 3.08 -4.90 -25.09
N GLY A 386 2.75 -5.71 -26.10
CA GLY A 386 1.46 -5.62 -26.77
C GLY A 386 0.27 -5.97 -25.88
N GLU A 387 0.42 -6.93 -24.96
CA GLU A 387 -0.61 -7.30 -23.99
C GLU A 387 -0.80 -6.23 -22.92
N LEU A 388 0.29 -5.63 -22.45
CA LEU A 388 0.19 -4.47 -21.55
C LEU A 388 -0.43 -3.27 -22.23
N ALA A 389 -0.11 -3.03 -23.52
CA ALA A 389 -0.72 -1.97 -24.30
C ALA A 389 -2.23 -2.19 -24.47
N ALA A 390 -2.66 -3.40 -24.82
CA ALA A 390 -4.07 -3.76 -24.93
C ALA A 390 -4.83 -3.58 -23.60
N LEU A 391 -4.21 -3.99 -22.47
CA LEU A 391 -4.76 -3.77 -21.15
C LEU A 391 -4.99 -2.27 -20.88
N LEU A 392 -4.00 -1.42 -21.11
CA LEU A 392 -4.11 0.04 -20.93
C LEU A 392 -5.18 0.63 -21.84
N THR A 393 -5.22 0.25 -23.13
CA THR A 393 -6.23 0.70 -24.09
C THR A 393 -7.65 0.39 -23.63
N SER A 394 -7.87 -0.77 -23.01
CA SER A 394 -9.19 -1.14 -22.48
C SER A 394 -9.67 -0.23 -21.35
N ARG A 395 -8.77 0.56 -20.75
CA ARG A 395 -9.04 1.47 -19.62
C ARG A 395 -8.75 2.95 -19.92
N LEU A 396 -8.54 3.31 -21.20
CA LEU A 396 -8.46 4.70 -21.67
C LEU A 396 -9.82 5.45 -21.74
#